data_6fc732bc285f346bb8e0a2dc92dba996
#
_entry.id   6fc732bc285f346bb8e0a2dc92dba996
#
_cell.length_a   1.000
_cell.length_b   1.000
_cell.length_c   1.000
_cell.angle_alpha   90.00
_cell.angle_beta   90.00
_cell.angle_gamma   90.00
#
_symmetry.space_group_name_H-M   'P 1'
#
loop_
_entity.id
_entity.type
_entity.pdbx_description
1 polymer ?
#
loop_
_entity_poly.entity_id
_entity_poly.type
_entity_poly.pdbx_seq_one_letter_code
_entity_poly.pdbx_strand_id
1 'polypeptide(L)'
;MDLQKRIDNYHNTFPKFPKTLYLSDECILGMWVMGNNYTTKTDLYGAYPYGYLKRIHALFPLIPNKTLHLFSGSLPDSEDYDKVDFNTGFDAETFSEIIPHNTYELILADPPYSIEDCDHYGCCMIKRNIVFKQAYNVLKSGGHLIWLDQVLPNYKKIEFKIIARIGMVKSTNHRFRVITIFEKN
;
A
#
# COMPACT_ATOMS: atom_id res chain seq x y z
N MET A 1 -1.10 -2.76 -17.91
CA MET A 1 -0.20 -3.95 -18.10
C MET A 1 -0.96 -5.17 -17.63
N ASP A 2 -0.97 -6.26 -18.40
CA ASP A 2 -1.60 -7.53 -18.05
C ASP A 2 -1.10 -8.07 -16.69
N LEU A 3 -2.02 -8.61 -15.87
CA LEU A 3 -1.71 -9.09 -14.51
C LEU A 3 -0.73 -10.28 -14.52
N GLN A 4 -0.80 -11.15 -15.54
CA GLN A 4 0.16 -12.25 -15.67
C GLN A 4 1.59 -11.71 -15.89
N LYS A 5 1.75 -10.70 -16.74
CA LYS A 5 3.05 -10.06 -16.96
C LYS A 5 3.61 -9.41 -15.70
N ARG A 6 2.75 -8.91 -14.80
CA ARG A 6 3.19 -8.39 -13.49
C ARG A 6 3.74 -9.50 -12.61
N ILE A 7 3.06 -10.66 -12.56
CA ILE A 7 3.53 -11.85 -11.82
C ILE A 7 4.88 -12.33 -12.40
N ASP A 8 5.00 -12.42 -13.72
CA ASP A 8 6.22 -12.87 -14.37
C ASP A 8 7.39 -11.92 -14.07
N ASN A 9 7.13 -10.60 -14.13
CA ASN A 9 8.14 -9.59 -13.78
C ASN A 9 8.58 -9.72 -12.30
N TYR A 10 7.63 -9.95 -11.38
CA TYR A 10 7.95 -10.21 -9.99
C TYR A 10 8.84 -11.44 -9.81
N HIS A 11 8.49 -12.57 -10.45
CA HIS A 11 9.29 -13.80 -10.37
C HIS A 11 10.69 -13.64 -10.98
N ASN A 12 10.80 -12.87 -12.06
CA ASN A 12 12.09 -12.55 -12.69
C ASN A 12 12.95 -11.63 -11.82
N THR A 13 12.32 -10.67 -11.12
CA THR A 13 13.02 -9.77 -10.19
C THR A 13 13.51 -10.53 -8.94
N PHE A 14 12.76 -11.53 -8.50
CA PHE A 14 13.07 -12.32 -7.30
C PHE A 14 13.18 -13.83 -7.61
N PRO A 15 14.15 -14.26 -8.44
CA PRO A 15 14.25 -15.65 -8.89
C PRO A 15 14.53 -16.67 -7.79
N LYS A 16 15.07 -16.20 -6.64
CA LYS A 16 15.37 -17.04 -5.47
C LYS A 16 14.19 -17.16 -4.49
N PHE A 17 13.11 -16.39 -4.69
CA PHE A 17 11.95 -16.47 -3.80
C PHE A 17 10.99 -17.57 -4.27
N PRO A 18 10.25 -18.20 -3.35
CA PRO A 18 9.20 -19.14 -3.70
C PRO A 18 8.18 -18.48 -4.63
N LYS A 19 7.75 -19.20 -5.68
CA LYS A 19 6.72 -18.75 -6.62
C LYS A 19 5.34 -18.89 -5.97
N THR A 20 4.96 -17.95 -5.14
CA THR A 20 3.73 -17.96 -4.34
C THR A 20 2.61 -17.10 -4.93
N LEU A 21 2.84 -16.43 -6.06
CA LEU A 21 1.84 -15.62 -6.73
C LEU A 21 1.30 -16.35 -7.94
N TYR A 22 -0.02 -16.30 -8.14
CA TYR A 22 -0.71 -16.86 -9.31
C TYR A 22 -1.93 -16.00 -9.66
N LEU A 23 -2.39 -16.12 -10.90
CA LEU A 23 -3.58 -15.43 -11.40
C LEU A 23 -4.80 -16.37 -11.28
N SER A 24 -5.88 -15.88 -10.69
CA SER A 24 -7.18 -16.53 -10.64
C SER A 24 -8.28 -15.50 -10.83
N ASP A 25 -9.19 -15.74 -11.78
CA ASP A 25 -10.35 -14.88 -12.06
C ASP A 25 -10.00 -13.38 -12.13
N GLU A 26 -8.99 -13.03 -12.93
CA GLU A 26 -8.49 -11.67 -13.10
C GLU A 26 -7.99 -11.02 -11.78
N CYS A 27 -7.61 -11.81 -10.80
CA CYS A 27 -7.06 -11.37 -9.53
C CYS A 27 -5.75 -12.09 -9.22
N ILE A 28 -4.70 -11.34 -8.86
CA ILE A 28 -3.46 -11.92 -8.36
C ILE A 28 -3.72 -12.40 -6.93
N LEU A 29 -3.49 -13.68 -6.68
CA LEU A 29 -3.56 -14.29 -5.35
C LEU A 29 -2.19 -14.77 -4.92
N GLY A 30 -1.95 -14.79 -3.60
CA GLY A 30 -0.70 -15.35 -3.10
C GLY A 30 -0.38 -15.07 -1.65
N MET A 31 0.87 -15.42 -1.28
CA MET A 31 1.37 -15.26 0.09
C MET A 31 2.83 -14.83 0.07
N TRP A 32 3.16 -13.87 0.94
CA TRP A 32 4.53 -13.46 1.21
C TRP A 32 4.92 -13.70 2.66
N VAL A 33 6.10 -14.27 2.85
CA VAL A 33 6.80 -14.25 4.14
C VAL A 33 7.86 -13.14 4.07
N MET A 34 7.78 -12.18 4.99
CA MET A 34 8.68 -11.03 5.04
C MET A 34 9.69 -11.21 6.15
N GLY A 35 10.96 -10.99 5.82
CA GLY A 35 12.04 -10.94 6.82
C GLY A 35 12.05 -9.63 7.62
N ASN A 36 12.96 -9.56 8.58
CA ASN A 36 13.30 -8.33 9.30
C ASN A 36 14.60 -7.75 8.81
N ASN A 37 14.70 -6.43 8.86
CA ASN A 37 15.98 -5.76 8.80
C ASN A 37 16.49 -5.52 10.23
N TYR A 38 17.48 -6.31 10.66
CA TYR A 38 18.10 -6.16 11.99
C TYR A 38 19.17 -5.06 12.02
N THR A 39 19.53 -4.48 10.86
CA THR A 39 20.65 -3.55 10.73
C THR A 39 20.23 -2.09 10.75
N THR A 40 18.98 -1.79 10.46
CA THR A 40 18.48 -0.41 10.46
C THR A 40 17.60 -0.18 11.70
N LYS A 41 18.15 0.51 12.69
CA LYS A 41 17.37 1.10 13.78
C LYS A 41 16.93 2.47 13.28
N THR A 42 15.64 2.66 13.07
CA THR A 42 15.06 4.00 12.92
C THR A 42 14.36 4.34 14.23
N ASP A 43 14.61 5.53 14.76
CA ASP A 43 13.92 6.04 15.97
C ASP A 43 12.45 6.38 15.69
N LEU A 44 12.03 6.31 14.43
CA LEU A 44 10.64 6.52 14.01
C LEU A 44 9.91 5.19 13.93
N TYR A 45 8.85 5.09 14.70
CA TYR A 45 7.86 4.02 14.59
C TYR A 45 7.07 4.21 13.29
N GLY A 46 6.77 3.12 12.57
CA GLY A 46 5.95 3.21 11.36
C GLY A 46 6.74 3.24 10.06
N ALA A 47 7.48 2.19 9.79
CA ALA A 47 8.06 1.95 8.47
C ALA A 47 7.35 0.80 7.77
N TYR A 48 7.27 0.85 6.45
CA TYR A 48 6.89 -0.32 5.66
C TYR A 48 7.74 -1.54 6.04
N PRO A 49 7.16 -2.76 6.02
CA PRO A 49 7.93 -3.98 6.27
C PRO A 49 9.15 -4.06 5.35
N TYR A 50 10.30 -4.56 5.89
CA TYR A 50 11.52 -4.66 5.12
C TYR A 50 11.33 -5.41 3.79
N GLY A 51 11.74 -4.80 2.69
CA GLY A 51 11.59 -5.35 1.35
C GLY A 51 10.19 -5.25 0.74
N TYR A 52 9.20 -4.73 1.49
CA TYR A 52 7.81 -4.59 1.01
C TYR A 52 7.73 -3.74 -0.26
N LEU A 53 8.23 -2.51 -0.23
CA LEU A 53 8.19 -1.61 -1.38
C LEU A 53 8.89 -2.20 -2.61
N LYS A 54 10.03 -2.88 -2.44
CA LYS A 54 10.72 -3.56 -3.54
C LYS A 54 9.84 -4.63 -4.21
N ARG A 55 9.08 -5.41 -3.41
CA ARG A 55 8.18 -6.43 -3.92
C ARG A 55 6.96 -5.81 -4.60
N ILE A 56 6.39 -4.77 -4.00
CA ILE A 56 5.27 -4.03 -4.59
C ILE A 56 5.68 -3.42 -5.93
N HIS A 57 6.83 -2.75 -5.99
CA HIS A 57 7.27 -2.09 -7.23
C HIS A 57 7.68 -3.09 -8.34
N ALA A 58 7.99 -4.33 -8.01
CA ALA A 58 8.17 -5.38 -9.02
C ALA A 58 6.83 -5.81 -9.67
N LEU A 59 5.70 -5.66 -8.96
CA LEU A 59 4.34 -5.89 -9.48
C LEU A 59 3.72 -4.62 -10.07
N PHE A 60 3.81 -3.52 -9.33
CA PHE A 60 3.25 -2.21 -9.65
C PHE A 60 4.36 -1.17 -9.54
N PRO A 61 5.07 -0.89 -10.64
CA PRO A 61 6.22 0.03 -10.62
C PRO A 61 5.85 1.41 -10.07
N LEU A 62 6.78 2.01 -9.31
CA LEU A 62 6.71 3.41 -8.95
C LEU A 62 6.62 4.25 -10.22
N ILE A 63 5.74 5.24 -10.22
CA ILE A 63 5.57 6.18 -11.34
C ILE A 63 6.00 7.55 -10.83
N PRO A 64 7.16 8.07 -11.28
CA PRO A 64 7.69 9.34 -10.80
C PRO A 64 6.66 10.46 -10.91
N ASN A 65 6.55 11.29 -9.86
CA ASN A 65 5.61 12.40 -9.74
C ASN A 65 4.12 12.04 -9.89
N LYS A 66 3.78 10.73 -9.84
CA LYS A 66 2.41 10.20 -9.92
C LYS A 66 2.14 9.14 -8.85
N THR A 67 3.03 9.02 -7.88
CA THR A 67 2.91 8.10 -6.75
C THR A 67 2.68 8.89 -5.47
N LEU A 68 1.72 8.44 -4.66
CA LEU A 68 1.42 9.00 -3.34
C LEU A 68 1.58 7.91 -2.28
N HIS A 69 2.25 8.22 -1.19
CA HIS A 69 2.30 7.40 0.00
C HIS A 69 1.41 7.99 1.10
N LEU A 70 0.38 7.24 1.50
CA LEU A 70 -0.46 7.55 2.67
C LEU A 70 0.09 6.79 3.88
N PHE A 71 0.11 7.43 5.03
CA PHE A 71 0.68 6.87 6.26
C PHE A 71 2.15 6.51 6.06
N SER A 72 2.90 7.44 5.51
CA SER A 72 4.26 7.21 5.03
C SER A 72 5.29 6.95 6.13
N GLY A 73 4.98 7.33 7.38
CA GLY A 73 5.83 7.12 8.54
C GLY A 73 7.25 7.65 8.30
N SER A 74 8.24 6.76 8.48
CA SER A 74 9.67 7.07 8.32
C SER A 74 10.17 7.01 6.88
N LEU A 75 9.28 6.97 5.87
CA LEU A 75 9.71 6.98 4.47
C LEU A 75 10.47 8.27 4.15
N PRO A 76 11.69 8.22 3.57
CA PRO A 76 12.45 9.40 3.21
C PRO A 76 11.68 10.31 2.25
N ASP A 77 12.04 11.58 2.19
CA ASP A 77 11.57 12.47 1.15
C ASP A 77 12.21 12.10 -0.20
N SER A 78 11.46 12.29 -1.28
CA SER A 78 11.91 12.00 -2.64
C SER A 78 11.18 12.92 -3.62
N GLU A 79 11.83 13.23 -4.73
CA GLU A 79 11.20 13.92 -5.86
C GLU A 79 10.29 12.99 -6.68
N ASP A 80 10.40 11.68 -6.48
CA ASP A 80 9.63 10.68 -7.25
C ASP A 80 8.22 10.42 -6.72
N TYR A 81 7.90 10.85 -5.48
CA TYR A 81 6.60 10.61 -4.85
C TYR A 81 6.23 11.67 -3.83
N ASP A 82 4.93 11.83 -3.62
CA ASP A 82 4.38 12.66 -2.55
C ASP A 82 4.04 11.83 -1.32
N LYS A 83 3.91 12.51 -0.16
CA LYS A 83 3.56 11.89 1.11
C LYS A 83 2.39 12.61 1.78
N VAL A 84 1.48 11.83 2.36
CA VAL A 84 0.44 12.30 3.28
C VAL A 84 0.57 11.51 4.57
N ASP A 85 0.91 12.18 5.65
CA ASP A 85 1.11 11.60 6.97
C ASP A 85 0.73 12.61 8.05
N PHE A 86 0.19 12.14 9.16
CA PHE A 86 -0.17 12.97 10.29
C PHE A 86 1.04 13.79 10.81
N ASN A 87 2.23 13.19 10.83
CA ASN A 87 3.47 13.87 11.26
C ASN A 87 3.91 14.99 10.31
N THR A 88 3.40 15.02 9.08
CA THR A 88 3.65 16.09 8.10
C THR A 88 2.54 17.15 8.07
N GLY A 89 1.58 17.05 8.98
CA GLY A 89 0.46 18.00 9.10
C GLY A 89 -0.71 17.72 8.14
N PHE A 90 -0.74 16.56 7.50
CA PHE A 90 -1.80 16.17 6.58
C PHE A 90 -2.71 15.11 7.21
N ASP A 91 -4.02 15.33 7.12
CA ASP A 91 -5.02 14.36 7.54
C ASP A 91 -5.44 13.45 6.36
N ALA A 92 -5.30 12.15 6.56
CA ALA A 92 -5.69 11.15 5.59
C ALA A 92 -7.22 11.10 5.31
N GLU A 93 -8.03 11.71 6.18
CA GLU A 93 -9.48 11.79 5.99
C GLU A 93 -9.91 13.03 5.17
N THR A 94 -9.01 13.98 4.88
CA THR A 94 -9.35 15.25 4.19
C THR A 94 -8.39 15.64 3.06
N PHE A 95 -7.32 14.88 2.80
CA PHE A 95 -6.24 15.30 1.89
C PHE A 95 -6.70 15.61 0.45
N SER A 96 -7.82 15.05 -0.03
CA SER A 96 -8.33 15.37 -1.36
C SER A 96 -8.95 16.78 -1.46
N GLU A 97 -9.09 17.50 -0.35
CA GLU A 97 -9.53 18.91 -0.37
C GLU A 97 -8.41 19.84 -0.84
N ILE A 98 -7.14 19.43 -0.67
CA ILE A 98 -5.96 20.21 -1.03
C ILE A 98 -5.19 19.64 -2.22
N ILE A 99 -5.32 18.33 -2.48
CA ILE A 99 -4.70 17.67 -3.62
C ILE A 99 -5.69 17.63 -4.79
N PRO A 100 -5.33 18.09 -5.98
CA PRO A 100 -6.22 18.07 -7.14
C PRO A 100 -6.72 16.65 -7.47
N HIS A 101 -7.96 16.54 -7.93
CA HIS A 101 -8.52 15.27 -8.37
C HIS A 101 -7.75 14.69 -9.56
N ASN A 102 -7.74 13.35 -9.66
CA ASN A 102 -7.10 12.61 -10.76
C ASN A 102 -5.62 12.97 -10.97
N THR A 103 -4.87 13.15 -9.88
CA THR A 103 -3.44 13.50 -9.91
C THR A 103 -2.56 12.26 -9.99
N TYR A 104 -2.85 11.23 -9.17
CA TYR A 104 -1.97 10.07 -9.00
C TYR A 104 -2.41 8.87 -9.85
N GLU A 105 -1.43 8.04 -10.19
CA GLU A 105 -1.63 6.76 -10.87
C GLU A 105 -1.37 5.57 -9.93
N LEU A 106 -0.64 5.82 -8.83
CA LEU A 106 -0.34 4.83 -7.81
C LEU A 106 -0.47 5.46 -6.41
N ILE A 107 -1.23 4.84 -5.54
CA ILE A 107 -1.32 5.19 -4.11
C ILE A 107 -0.95 3.97 -3.30
N LEU A 108 -0.04 4.14 -2.33
CA LEU A 108 0.31 3.11 -1.34
C LEU A 108 -0.15 3.57 0.04
N ALA A 109 -0.82 2.70 0.78
CA ALA A 109 -1.34 3.00 2.11
C ALA A 109 -1.03 1.86 3.09
N ASP A 110 -0.48 2.20 4.25
CA ASP A 110 -0.20 1.30 5.38
C ASP A 110 -0.71 1.97 6.68
N PRO A 111 -2.05 2.03 6.88
CA PRO A 111 -2.64 2.71 8.03
C PRO A 111 -2.36 1.99 9.34
N PRO A 112 -2.55 2.65 10.51
CA PRO A 112 -2.54 1.96 11.79
C PRO A 112 -3.66 0.89 11.83
N TYR A 113 -3.32 -0.30 12.35
CA TYR A 113 -4.23 -1.44 12.32
C TYR A 113 -5.14 -1.54 13.54
N SER A 114 -4.70 -1.00 14.66
CA SER A 114 -5.39 -1.09 15.97
C SER A 114 -5.30 0.22 16.74
N ILE A 115 -6.08 0.31 17.83
CA ILE A 115 -6.03 1.45 18.75
C ILE A 115 -4.64 1.54 19.41
N GLU A 116 -4.04 0.40 19.74
CA GLU A 116 -2.70 0.35 20.33
C GLU A 116 -1.64 0.89 19.35
N ASP A 117 -1.78 0.60 18.04
CA ASP A 117 -0.92 1.20 17.02
C ASP A 117 -1.13 2.73 17.00
N CYS A 118 -2.38 3.21 17.07
CA CYS A 118 -2.70 4.64 17.10
C CYS A 118 -2.10 5.35 18.33
N ASP A 119 -2.15 4.73 19.52
CA ASP A 119 -1.53 5.26 20.74
C ASP A 119 -0.02 5.44 20.56
N HIS A 120 0.65 4.47 19.90
CA HIS A 120 2.08 4.57 19.58
C HIS A 120 2.41 5.71 18.60
N TYR A 121 1.50 6.01 17.66
CA TYR A 121 1.67 7.10 16.70
C TYR A 121 1.18 8.47 17.22
N GLY A 122 0.50 8.51 18.36
CA GLY A 122 -0.14 9.72 18.88
C GLY A 122 -1.27 10.23 17.98
N CYS A 123 -1.97 9.34 17.29
CA CYS A 123 -3.05 9.67 16.36
C CYS A 123 -4.36 8.97 16.72
N CYS A 124 -5.47 9.39 16.11
CA CYS A 124 -6.75 8.70 16.22
C CYS A 124 -6.89 7.59 15.18
N MET A 125 -7.74 6.59 15.49
CA MET A 125 -8.09 5.55 14.53
C MET A 125 -8.82 6.17 13.33
N ILE A 126 -8.33 5.89 12.14
CA ILE A 126 -8.90 6.40 10.89
C ILE A 126 -10.23 5.72 10.53
N LYS A 127 -11.08 6.44 9.82
CA LYS A 127 -12.26 5.91 9.15
C LYS A 127 -11.88 5.46 7.73
N ARG A 128 -11.54 4.18 7.57
CA ARG A 128 -11.04 3.59 6.32
C ARG A 128 -11.89 3.95 5.09
N ASN A 129 -13.22 3.95 5.23
CA ASN A 129 -14.14 4.31 4.14
C ASN A 129 -14.01 5.77 3.71
N ILE A 130 -13.66 6.69 4.63
CA ILE A 130 -13.40 8.10 4.30
C ILE A 130 -12.08 8.19 3.52
N VAL A 131 -11.00 7.57 4.01
CA VAL A 131 -9.70 7.55 3.31
C VAL A 131 -9.83 6.95 1.91
N PHE A 132 -10.64 5.89 1.74
CA PHE A 132 -10.94 5.33 0.42
C PHE A 132 -11.60 6.33 -0.51
N LYS A 133 -12.53 7.15 0.01
CA LYS A 133 -13.16 8.20 -0.79
C LYS A 133 -12.18 9.29 -1.19
N GLN A 134 -11.28 9.68 -0.27
CA GLN A 134 -10.20 10.63 -0.57
C GLN A 134 -9.26 10.07 -1.65
N ALA A 135 -8.82 8.81 -1.49
CA ALA A 135 -7.97 8.15 -2.48
C ALA A 135 -8.64 8.04 -3.86
N TYR A 136 -9.93 7.70 -3.90
CA TYR A 136 -10.71 7.69 -5.14
C TYR A 136 -10.68 9.05 -5.84
N ASN A 137 -10.85 10.15 -5.11
CA ASN A 137 -10.90 11.49 -5.70
C ASN A 137 -9.59 11.86 -6.39
N VAL A 138 -8.44 11.58 -5.77
CA VAL A 138 -7.12 11.98 -6.28
C VAL A 138 -6.49 10.95 -7.24
N LEU A 139 -6.98 9.72 -7.27
CA LEU A 139 -6.50 8.68 -8.17
C LEU A 139 -7.11 8.86 -9.56
N LYS A 140 -6.35 8.66 -10.62
CA LYS A 140 -6.84 8.61 -12.00
C LYS A 140 -7.63 7.34 -12.26
N SER A 141 -8.54 7.35 -13.23
CA SER A 141 -9.17 6.12 -13.74
C SER A 141 -8.09 5.15 -14.25
N GLY A 142 -8.22 3.86 -13.93
CA GLY A 142 -7.20 2.84 -14.18
C GLY A 142 -5.98 2.92 -13.26
N GLY A 143 -5.92 3.89 -12.36
CA GLY A 143 -4.88 3.98 -11.33
C GLY A 143 -5.10 2.97 -10.20
N HIS A 144 -4.06 2.73 -9.40
CA HIS A 144 -4.04 1.65 -8.42
C HIS A 144 -3.91 2.18 -6.98
N LEU A 145 -4.75 1.67 -6.07
CA LEU A 145 -4.61 1.84 -4.63
C LEU A 145 -4.11 0.51 -4.03
N ILE A 146 -2.93 0.53 -3.42
CA ILE A 146 -2.32 -0.60 -2.73
C ILE A 146 -2.52 -0.39 -1.23
N TRP A 147 -3.34 -1.24 -0.62
CA TRP A 147 -3.74 -1.13 0.78
C TRP A 147 -3.19 -2.30 1.58
N LEU A 148 -2.31 -2.02 2.54
CA LEU A 148 -1.78 -3.01 3.47
C LEU A 148 -2.50 -2.88 4.81
N ASP A 149 -3.23 -3.92 5.24
CA ASP A 149 -4.01 -3.88 6.48
C ASP A 149 -4.22 -5.30 7.04
N GLN A 150 -4.76 -5.39 8.23
CA GLN A 150 -5.23 -6.65 8.83
C GLN A 150 -6.68 -6.97 8.44
N VAL A 151 -7.42 -5.99 7.94
CA VAL A 151 -8.81 -6.14 7.51
C VAL A 151 -9.00 -5.62 6.08
N LEU A 152 -9.96 -6.19 5.37
CA LEU A 152 -10.41 -5.64 4.09
C LEU A 152 -11.32 -4.44 4.37
N PRO A 153 -10.97 -3.23 3.94
CA PRO A 153 -11.82 -2.06 4.13
C PRO A 153 -13.09 -2.15 3.29
N ASN A 154 -14.16 -1.51 3.77
CA ASN A 154 -15.36 -1.34 2.97
C ASN A 154 -15.08 -0.39 1.80
N TYR A 155 -15.45 -0.79 0.60
CA TYR A 155 -15.30 -0.02 -0.62
C TYR A 155 -16.54 -0.18 -1.52
N LYS A 156 -16.72 0.72 -2.48
CA LYS A 156 -17.80 0.63 -3.46
C LYS A 156 -17.31 -0.05 -4.73
N LYS A 157 -17.96 -1.14 -5.13
CA LYS A 157 -17.62 -1.90 -6.36
C LYS A 157 -17.74 -1.07 -7.64
N ILE A 158 -18.57 -0.01 -7.64
CA ILE A 158 -18.65 0.91 -8.77
C ILE A 158 -17.44 1.84 -8.85
N GLU A 159 -16.74 2.07 -7.73
CA GLU A 159 -15.56 2.94 -7.66
C GLU A 159 -14.26 2.15 -7.91
N PHE A 160 -14.19 0.91 -7.40
CA PHE A 160 -12.98 0.09 -7.45
C PHE A 160 -13.25 -1.38 -7.80
N LYS A 161 -12.33 -1.97 -8.56
CA LYS A 161 -12.20 -3.41 -8.77
C LYS A 161 -11.00 -3.92 -7.98
N ILE A 162 -11.11 -5.06 -7.28
CA ILE A 162 -9.95 -5.71 -6.66
C ILE A 162 -9.24 -6.53 -7.72
N ILE A 163 -7.93 -6.28 -7.89
CA ILE A 163 -7.07 -6.96 -8.85
C ILE A 163 -5.95 -7.78 -8.22
N ALA A 164 -5.74 -7.66 -6.89
CA ALA A 164 -4.83 -8.53 -6.15
C ALA A 164 -5.23 -8.67 -4.68
N ARG A 165 -4.98 -9.86 -4.10
CA ARG A 165 -5.01 -10.15 -2.67
C ARG A 165 -3.83 -11.02 -2.31
N ILE A 166 -2.88 -10.45 -1.57
CA ILE A 166 -1.64 -11.15 -1.19
C ILE A 166 -1.56 -11.16 0.33
N GLY A 167 -1.65 -12.35 0.91
CA GLY A 167 -1.40 -12.53 2.34
C GLY A 167 0.05 -12.21 2.66
N MET A 168 0.31 -11.61 3.80
CA MET A 168 1.65 -11.30 4.24
C MET A 168 1.84 -11.64 5.72
N VAL A 169 2.89 -12.39 6.03
CA VAL A 169 3.32 -12.70 7.40
C VAL A 169 4.72 -12.16 7.61
N LYS A 170 4.94 -11.44 8.70
CA LYS A 170 6.26 -11.03 9.14
C LYS A 170 6.87 -12.10 10.03
N SER A 171 8.08 -12.58 9.72
CA SER A 171 8.72 -13.72 10.37
C SER A 171 8.99 -13.53 11.87
N THR A 172 8.98 -12.29 12.38
CA THR A 172 9.34 -11.97 13.78
C THR A 172 8.16 -11.81 14.72
N ASN A 173 7.04 -11.27 14.26
CA ASN A 173 5.87 -11.05 15.11
C ASN A 173 4.66 -11.88 14.69
N HIS A 174 4.80 -12.65 13.61
CA HIS A 174 3.76 -13.53 13.06
C HIS A 174 2.40 -12.85 12.79
N ARG A 175 2.35 -11.50 12.79
CA ARG A 175 1.12 -10.79 12.45
C ARG A 175 0.78 -11.04 11.00
N PHE A 176 -0.45 -11.51 10.77
CA PHE A 176 -0.99 -11.66 9.43
C PHE A 176 -1.55 -10.33 8.94
N ARG A 177 -1.24 -9.99 7.70
CA ARG A 177 -1.74 -8.81 6.99
C ARG A 177 -2.16 -9.21 5.59
N VAL A 178 -2.99 -8.40 4.98
CA VAL A 178 -3.39 -8.58 3.58
C VAL A 178 -3.04 -7.33 2.80
N ILE A 179 -2.34 -7.52 1.69
CA ILE A 179 -2.14 -6.51 0.67
C ILE A 179 -3.30 -6.66 -0.30
N THR A 180 -4.20 -5.68 -0.34
CA THR A 180 -5.27 -5.63 -1.32
C THR A 180 -4.96 -4.54 -2.32
N ILE A 181 -4.99 -4.87 -3.60
CA ILE A 181 -4.74 -3.91 -4.67
C ILE A 181 -6.04 -3.67 -5.42
N PHE A 182 -6.41 -2.41 -5.45
CA PHE A 182 -7.62 -1.92 -6.11
C PHE A 182 -7.23 -1.15 -7.37
N GLU A 183 -7.97 -1.33 -8.43
CA GLU A 183 -7.95 -0.50 -9.62
C GLU A 183 -9.18 0.40 -9.63
N LYS A 184 -8.98 1.71 -9.85
CA LYS A 184 -10.08 2.67 -9.98
C LYS A 184 -10.79 2.48 -11.32
N ASN A 185 -12.11 2.27 -11.29
CA ASN A 185 -12.96 2.16 -12.47
C ASN A 185 -13.04 3.45 -13.28
#